data_d8eb20dd6809d061d02881579a684b48
#
_entry.id   d8eb20dd6809d061d02881579a684b48
#
_cell.length_a   1.000
_cell.length_b   1.000
_cell.length_c   1.000
_cell.angle_alpha   90.00
_cell.angle_beta   90.00
_cell.angle_gamma   90.00
#
_symmetry.space_group_name_H-M   'P 1'
#
loop_
_entity.id
_entity.type
_entity.pdbx_description
1 polymer ?
#
loop_
_entity_poly.entity_id
_entity_poly.type
_entity_poly.pdbx_seq_one_letter_code
_entity_poly.pdbx_strand_id
1 'polypeptide(L)'
;MKNKIFLLLLPLCFLLLFNGKKYDEAVKNRLLVPVKVCLEGQDCGSSSATSPVVSQAPAIVKKVELSEGSEHIVKMLNSGDGGQMIFEPAVLKVSKGDTIHFKAVDASHNSATIEGMIPAGAKEWNGQMNMDISVTLDTEGVYVYQCDPHVMMAMIGVIQVGEAVNINEVKDASQKLKSTFVMNAERIDTYLNQL
;
A
#
# COMPACT_ATOMS: atom_id res chain seq x y z
N MET A 1 -38.26 57.52 -12.10
CA MET A 1 -39.38 57.51 -11.13
C MET A 1 -39.24 56.13 -10.42
N LYS A 2 -38.69 56.15 -9.18
CA LYS A 2 -39.39 55.76 -7.94
C LYS A 2 -39.81 54.27 -7.98
N ASN A 3 -39.44 53.36 -7.14
CA ASN A 3 -39.16 53.25 -5.72
C ASN A 3 -39.01 51.80 -5.37
N LYS A 4 -38.19 51.50 -4.49
CA LYS A 4 -38.18 51.04 -3.08
C LYS A 4 -38.12 49.50 -2.97
N ILE A 5 -36.99 49.01 -2.49
CA ILE A 5 -36.71 48.59 -1.10
C ILE A 5 -37.85 47.75 -0.49
N PHE A 6 -37.57 46.48 -0.18
CA PHE A 6 -37.80 45.97 1.14
C PHE A 6 -36.91 44.75 1.46
N LEU A 7 -36.13 44.98 2.42
CA LEU A 7 -35.36 44.15 3.30
C LEU A 7 -36.31 43.28 4.14
N LEU A 8 -36.06 42.00 4.30
CA LEU A 8 -36.44 41.31 5.53
C LEU A 8 -35.53 40.08 5.76
N LEU A 9 -34.73 40.25 6.75
CA LEU A 9 -34.05 39.29 7.60
C LEU A 9 -35.00 38.24 8.16
N LEU A 10 -34.54 37.01 8.34
CA LEU A 10 -34.34 36.39 9.64
C LEU A 10 -33.98 34.91 9.51
N PRO A 11 -33.25 34.36 10.45
CA PRO A 11 -32.57 33.07 10.32
C PRO A 11 -33.44 31.94 10.83
N LEU A 12 -33.52 30.86 10.08
CA LEU A 12 -34.07 29.63 10.61
C LEU A 12 -32.93 28.76 11.12
N CYS A 13 -32.69 28.93 12.40
CA CYS A 13 -31.86 28.03 13.21
C CYS A 13 -32.51 26.65 13.21
N PHE A 14 -32.01 25.73 12.37
CA PHE A 14 -32.46 24.34 12.42
C PHE A 14 -31.60 23.61 13.46
N LEU A 15 -32.14 23.55 14.67
CA LEU A 15 -31.63 22.65 15.72
C LEU A 15 -31.86 21.23 15.25
N LEU A 16 -30.81 20.60 14.73
CA LEU A 16 -30.76 19.13 14.68
C LEU A 16 -30.21 18.63 16.00
N LEU A 17 -31.13 18.21 16.84
CA LEU A 17 -30.87 17.36 17.99
C LEU A 17 -30.32 16.02 17.48
N PHE A 18 -29.01 15.90 17.36
CA PHE A 18 -28.38 14.61 17.22
C PHE A 18 -28.30 13.93 18.59
N ASN A 19 -29.02 12.82 18.69
CA ASN A 19 -29.02 11.87 19.79
C ASN A 19 -27.58 11.50 20.19
N GLY A 20 -27.11 12.11 21.28
CA GLY A 20 -25.90 11.72 21.98
C GLY A 20 -26.09 10.42 22.74
N LYS A 21 -25.82 9.29 22.14
CA LYS A 21 -25.55 8.02 22.84
C LYS A 21 -24.77 7.13 21.88
N LYS A 22 -23.46 7.13 22.01
CA LYS A 22 -22.47 6.06 21.72
C LYS A 22 -21.03 6.52 21.46
N TYR A 23 -20.64 7.70 21.94
CA TYR A 23 -19.25 8.14 21.76
C TYR A 23 -18.43 8.23 23.06
N ASP A 24 -18.96 7.81 24.20
CA ASP A 24 -18.34 8.13 25.50
C ASP A 24 -17.57 6.99 26.18
N GLU A 25 -17.48 5.79 25.62
CA GLU A 25 -16.69 4.73 26.29
C GLU A 25 -15.31 4.47 25.69
N ALA A 26 -15.04 4.90 24.46
CA ALA A 26 -13.73 4.70 23.84
C ALA A 26 -12.67 5.74 24.24
N VAL A 27 -13.08 6.86 24.82
CA VAL A 27 -12.19 7.97 25.19
C VAL A 27 -11.75 7.93 26.66
N LYS A 28 -12.47 7.23 27.51
CA LYS A 28 -12.15 7.15 28.96
C LYS A 28 -10.97 6.26 29.32
N ASN A 29 -10.47 5.44 28.40
CA ASN A 29 -9.30 4.56 28.64
C ASN A 29 -8.02 5.06 27.96
N ARG A 30 -7.99 6.30 27.49
CA ARG A 30 -6.78 6.90 26.95
C ARG A 30 -6.20 7.91 27.93
N LEU A 31 -5.28 7.42 28.74
CA LEU A 31 -4.18 8.13 29.35
C LEU A 31 -4.49 9.29 30.30
N LEU A 32 -4.39 8.99 31.56
CA LEU A 32 -3.67 9.87 32.45
C LEU A 32 -2.34 9.18 32.81
N VAL A 33 -1.31 9.42 32.02
CA VAL A 33 0.07 9.21 32.49
C VAL A 33 0.34 10.37 33.45
N PRO A 34 0.54 10.13 34.77
CA PRO A 34 0.89 11.21 35.66
C PRO A 34 2.30 11.73 35.30
N VAL A 35 2.36 12.90 34.73
CA VAL A 35 3.64 13.63 34.59
C VAL A 35 4.06 14.07 35.99
N LYS A 36 5.08 13.41 36.53
CA LYS A 36 5.70 13.78 37.78
C LYS A 36 6.60 14.99 37.50
N VAL A 37 6.14 16.17 37.84
CA VAL A 37 6.95 17.38 37.81
C VAL A 37 7.82 17.36 39.06
N CYS A 38 9.13 17.16 38.93
CA CYS A 38 10.07 17.31 39.99
C CYS A 38 10.40 18.79 40.15
N LEU A 39 10.13 19.36 41.32
CA LEU A 39 10.62 20.67 41.72
C LEU A 39 12.08 20.56 42.16
N GLU A 40 12.89 21.58 41.83
CA GLU A 40 14.33 21.63 42.18
C GLU A 40 14.57 21.37 43.69
N GLY A 41 15.36 20.32 43.98
CA GLY A 41 15.83 20.03 45.32
C GLY A 41 15.44 18.68 45.92
N GLN A 42 14.80 17.74 45.18
CA GLN A 42 14.53 16.40 45.67
C GLN A 42 15.19 15.33 44.78
N ASP A 43 15.97 14.46 45.46
CA ASP A 43 16.56 13.25 44.89
C ASP A 43 15.44 12.35 44.30
N CYS A 44 15.32 12.35 42.98
CA CYS A 44 14.48 11.38 42.27
C CYS A 44 15.24 10.05 42.19
N GLY A 45 15.05 9.18 43.17
CA GLY A 45 15.60 7.84 43.18
C GLY A 45 15.34 7.12 41.84
N SER A 46 16.43 6.60 41.25
CA SER A 46 16.47 5.81 40.03
C SER A 46 15.59 4.57 40.20
N SER A 47 14.35 4.70 39.75
CA SER A 47 13.44 3.57 39.55
C SER A 47 13.52 3.20 38.10
N SER A 48 14.26 2.16 37.73
CA SER A 48 14.29 1.60 36.39
C SER A 48 12.89 1.07 36.07
N ALA A 49 12.07 1.91 35.42
CA ALA A 49 10.82 1.47 34.86
C ALA A 49 11.12 0.64 33.59
N THR A 50 11.16 -0.66 33.75
CA THR A 50 11.10 -1.61 32.65
C THR A 50 9.72 -1.43 32.01
N SER A 51 9.68 -0.68 30.91
CA SER A 51 8.48 -0.62 30.07
C SER A 51 8.18 -2.03 29.60
N PRO A 52 6.93 -2.52 29.70
CA PRO A 52 6.58 -3.81 29.11
C PRO A 52 6.79 -3.69 27.60
N VAL A 53 7.77 -4.42 27.07
CA VAL A 53 7.89 -4.68 25.64
C VAL A 53 6.64 -5.48 25.29
N VAL A 54 5.65 -4.82 24.70
CA VAL A 54 4.53 -5.52 24.06
C VAL A 54 5.14 -6.24 22.89
N SER A 55 5.44 -7.52 23.08
CA SER A 55 5.77 -8.44 22.01
C SER A 55 4.53 -8.54 21.12
N GLN A 56 4.50 -7.76 20.03
CA GLN A 56 3.51 -7.98 18.99
C GLN A 56 3.80 -9.35 18.39
N ALA A 57 2.86 -10.27 18.54
CA ALA A 57 2.91 -11.54 17.83
C ALA A 57 3.13 -11.25 16.33
N PRO A 58 4.00 -11.99 15.63
CA PRO A 58 4.23 -11.77 14.22
C PRO A 58 2.89 -11.86 13.49
N ALA A 59 2.54 -10.80 12.75
CA ALA A 59 1.36 -10.82 11.90
C ALA A 59 1.49 -12.02 10.94
N ILE A 60 0.48 -12.88 10.92
CA ILE A 60 0.45 -14.02 9.98
C ILE A 60 0.32 -13.42 8.58
N VAL A 61 1.42 -13.42 7.82
CA VAL A 61 1.40 -13.02 6.41
C VAL A 61 0.71 -14.15 5.63
N LYS A 62 -0.43 -13.85 5.03
CA LYS A 62 -1.12 -14.80 4.16
C LYS A 62 -0.29 -14.98 2.90
N LYS A 63 0.11 -16.21 2.61
CA LYS A 63 0.79 -16.56 1.36
C LYS A 63 -0.18 -16.45 0.18
N VAL A 64 0.37 -16.04 -0.97
CA VAL A 64 -0.39 -16.01 -2.22
C VAL A 64 -0.59 -17.44 -2.73
N GLU A 65 -1.81 -17.77 -3.10
CA GLU A 65 -2.15 -19.05 -3.70
C GLU A 65 -1.92 -19.00 -5.22
N LEU A 66 -1.70 -20.17 -5.82
CA LEU A 66 -1.61 -20.29 -7.27
C LEU A 66 -2.95 -19.87 -7.90
N SER A 67 -2.88 -18.93 -8.83
CA SER A 67 -4.07 -18.45 -9.57
C SER A 67 -4.55 -19.52 -10.54
N GLU A 68 -5.86 -19.64 -10.68
CA GLU A 68 -6.47 -20.60 -11.61
C GLU A 68 -6.45 -20.07 -13.06
N GLY A 69 -6.33 -20.96 -14.03
CA GLY A 69 -6.33 -20.64 -15.45
C GLY A 69 -4.96 -20.19 -15.95
N SER A 70 -4.92 -19.76 -17.22
CA SER A 70 -3.70 -19.33 -17.92
C SER A 70 -3.72 -17.85 -18.34
N GLU A 71 -4.82 -17.15 -18.09
CA GLU A 71 -5.03 -15.75 -18.43
C GLU A 71 -5.40 -14.99 -17.16
N HIS A 72 -4.59 -13.99 -16.79
CA HIS A 72 -4.75 -13.27 -15.55
C HIS A 72 -4.85 -11.77 -15.80
N ILE A 73 -5.72 -11.08 -15.08
CA ILE A 73 -5.93 -9.64 -15.22
C ILE A 73 -5.30 -8.91 -14.02
N VAL A 74 -4.50 -7.89 -14.33
CA VAL A 74 -3.99 -6.93 -13.35
C VAL A 74 -4.44 -5.54 -13.75
N LYS A 75 -5.21 -4.89 -12.91
CA LYS A 75 -5.71 -3.53 -13.14
C LYS A 75 -4.69 -2.50 -12.65
N MET A 76 -4.55 -1.41 -13.39
CA MET A 76 -3.77 -0.22 -13.00
C MET A 76 -4.75 0.83 -12.47
N LEU A 77 -4.65 1.18 -11.19
CA LEU A 77 -5.66 1.97 -10.48
C LEU A 77 -5.05 3.14 -9.70
N ASN A 78 -5.76 4.26 -9.70
CA ASN A 78 -5.48 5.38 -8.80
C ASN A 78 -5.75 5.01 -7.34
N SER A 79 -6.78 4.16 -7.09
CA SER A 79 -7.12 3.67 -5.76
C SER A 79 -7.89 2.35 -5.82
N GLY A 80 -7.73 1.52 -4.79
CA GLY A 80 -8.42 0.25 -4.61
C GLY A 80 -8.17 -0.29 -3.21
N ASP A 81 -8.41 -1.58 -2.98
CA ASP A 81 -8.30 -2.21 -1.66
C ASP A 81 -6.89 -2.11 -1.06
N GLY A 82 -5.85 -2.10 -1.90
CA GLY A 82 -4.45 -1.94 -1.48
C GLY A 82 -4.00 -0.50 -1.24
N GLY A 83 -4.88 0.49 -1.34
CA GLY A 83 -4.58 1.90 -1.16
C GLY A 83 -4.56 2.71 -2.46
N GLN A 84 -3.68 3.71 -2.53
CA GLN A 84 -3.54 4.58 -3.71
C GLN A 84 -2.37 4.17 -4.59
N MET A 85 -2.49 4.45 -5.89
CA MET A 85 -1.50 4.12 -6.92
C MET A 85 -1.08 2.65 -6.81
N ILE A 86 -1.93 1.76 -7.32
CA ILE A 86 -1.78 0.32 -7.15
C ILE A 86 -2.01 -0.45 -8.44
N PHE A 87 -1.39 -1.62 -8.50
CA PHE A 87 -1.83 -2.74 -9.33
C PHE A 87 -2.77 -3.63 -8.52
N GLU A 88 -3.83 -4.14 -9.14
CA GLU A 88 -4.80 -5.01 -8.45
C GLU A 88 -5.16 -6.23 -9.31
N PRO A 89 -4.84 -7.44 -8.82
CA PRO A 89 -4.09 -7.75 -7.61
C PRO A 89 -2.61 -7.32 -7.72
N ALA A 90 -2.00 -6.94 -6.58
CA ALA A 90 -0.61 -6.50 -6.54
C ALA A 90 0.39 -7.67 -6.48
N VAL A 91 -0.05 -8.83 -6.00
CA VAL A 91 0.75 -10.05 -5.92
C VAL A 91 -0.01 -11.18 -6.59
N LEU A 92 0.66 -11.86 -7.53
CA LEU A 92 0.14 -13.04 -8.22
C LEU A 92 1.13 -14.20 -8.13
N LYS A 93 0.60 -15.41 -8.07
CA LYS A 93 1.36 -16.64 -8.33
C LYS A 93 0.69 -17.37 -9.50
N VAL A 94 1.47 -17.64 -10.53
CA VAL A 94 0.98 -18.15 -11.82
C VAL A 94 1.87 -19.29 -12.30
N SER A 95 1.40 -20.04 -13.31
CA SER A 95 2.15 -21.09 -13.96
C SER A 95 3.03 -20.53 -15.07
N LYS A 96 4.09 -21.26 -15.40
CA LYS A 96 4.92 -20.95 -16.57
C LYS A 96 4.11 -21.04 -17.86
N GLY A 97 4.20 -20.03 -18.71
CA GLY A 97 3.45 -19.91 -19.95
C GLY A 97 2.13 -19.15 -19.81
N ASP A 98 1.74 -18.77 -18.60
CA ASP A 98 0.55 -17.94 -18.39
C ASP A 98 0.75 -16.52 -18.91
N THR A 99 -0.37 -15.88 -19.28
CA THR A 99 -0.40 -14.52 -19.80
C THR A 99 -1.04 -13.56 -18.81
N ILE A 100 -0.35 -12.46 -18.57
CA ILE A 100 -0.82 -11.37 -17.70
C ILE A 100 -1.32 -10.22 -18.58
N HIS A 101 -2.57 -9.82 -18.39
CA HIS A 101 -3.18 -8.66 -19.02
C HIS A 101 -3.19 -7.48 -18.06
N PHE A 102 -2.29 -6.54 -18.23
CA PHE A 102 -2.32 -5.28 -17.51
C PHE A 102 -3.33 -4.35 -18.15
N LYS A 103 -4.35 -3.94 -17.39
CA LYS A 103 -5.45 -3.10 -17.84
C LYS A 103 -5.29 -1.68 -17.33
N ALA A 104 -5.20 -0.70 -18.23
CA ALA A 104 -5.18 0.73 -17.90
C ALA A 104 -6.61 1.20 -17.58
N VAL A 105 -7.10 0.85 -16.38
CA VAL A 105 -8.46 1.22 -15.93
C VAL A 105 -8.52 2.71 -15.63
N ASP A 106 -7.54 3.22 -14.88
CA ASP A 106 -7.38 4.64 -14.64
C ASP A 106 -6.28 5.23 -15.52
N ALA A 107 -6.31 6.54 -15.71
CA ALA A 107 -5.34 7.24 -16.54
C ALA A 107 -4.00 7.45 -15.83
N SER A 108 -2.95 7.72 -16.61
CA SER A 108 -1.59 8.03 -16.17
C SER A 108 -0.81 6.83 -15.61
N HIS A 109 -1.14 5.63 -16.05
CA HIS A 109 -0.44 4.40 -15.68
C HIS A 109 0.17 3.67 -16.87
N ASN A 110 1.23 2.94 -16.58
CA ASN A 110 1.80 1.90 -17.42
C ASN A 110 2.25 0.71 -16.54
N SER A 111 2.69 -0.36 -17.17
CA SER A 111 3.38 -1.48 -16.51
C SER A 111 4.71 -1.69 -17.19
N ALA A 112 5.80 -1.70 -16.42
CA ALA A 112 7.16 -1.93 -16.91
C ALA A 112 7.94 -2.81 -15.92
N THR A 113 8.80 -3.69 -16.43
CA THR A 113 9.73 -4.45 -15.60
C THR A 113 10.80 -3.53 -14.98
N ILE A 114 11.34 -3.95 -13.84
CA ILE A 114 12.47 -3.26 -13.19
C ILE A 114 13.72 -4.06 -13.49
N GLU A 115 14.75 -3.38 -13.99
CA GLU A 115 16.06 -3.98 -14.30
C GLU A 115 16.64 -4.70 -13.06
N GLY A 116 17.10 -5.93 -13.25
CA GLY A 116 17.65 -6.75 -12.18
C GLY A 116 16.62 -7.34 -11.21
N MET A 117 15.33 -7.14 -11.44
CA MET A 117 14.24 -7.67 -10.59
C MET A 117 13.31 -8.61 -11.35
N ILE A 118 13.83 -9.28 -12.37
CA ILE A 118 13.17 -10.36 -13.11
C ILE A 118 14.14 -11.55 -13.21
N PRO A 119 13.67 -12.77 -13.49
CA PRO A 119 14.54 -13.94 -13.63
C PRO A 119 15.55 -13.76 -14.78
N ALA A 120 16.73 -14.34 -14.62
CA ALA A 120 17.75 -14.32 -15.67
C ALA A 120 17.21 -14.96 -16.96
N GLY A 121 17.36 -14.27 -18.08
CA GLY A 121 16.88 -14.69 -19.39
C GLY A 121 15.38 -14.48 -19.63
N ALA A 122 14.66 -13.94 -18.67
CA ALA A 122 13.28 -13.53 -18.86
C ALA A 122 13.18 -12.32 -19.79
N LYS A 123 12.07 -12.23 -20.52
CA LYS A 123 11.79 -11.09 -21.40
C LYS A 123 11.30 -9.89 -20.59
N GLU A 124 11.92 -8.76 -20.78
CA GLU A 124 11.46 -7.48 -20.26
C GLU A 124 10.23 -6.95 -21.02
N TRP A 125 9.43 -6.12 -20.34
CA TRP A 125 8.37 -5.34 -20.99
C TRP A 125 8.38 -3.90 -20.51
N ASN A 126 7.89 -3.02 -21.38
CA ASN A 126 7.62 -1.64 -21.03
C ASN A 126 6.36 -1.19 -21.80
N GLY A 127 5.22 -1.17 -21.11
CA GLY A 127 3.95 -0.75 -21.65
C GLY A 127 3.89 0.76 -21.86
N GLN A 128 3.15 1.17 -22.90
CA GLN A 128 2.90 2.58 -23.13
C GLN A 128 1.91 3.15 -22.11
N MET A 129 2.02 4.45 -21.84
CA MET A 129 1.13 5.15 -20.93
C MET A 129 -0.33 5.05 -21.37
N ASN A 130 -1.23 4.74 -20.44
CA ASN A 130 -2.67 4.62 -20.69
C ASN A 130 -3.08 3.50 -21.66
N MET A 131 -2.21 2.53 -21.88
CA MET A 131 -2.49 1.43 -22.77
C MET A 131 -2.43 0.08 -22.05
N ASP A 132 -3.33 -0.80 -22.44
CA ASP A 132 -3.28 -2.20 -22.03
C ASP A 132 -2.05 -2.88 -22.63
N ILE A 133 -1.44 -3.79 -21.88
CA ILE A 133 -0.36 -4.64 -22.36
C ILE A 133 -0.60 -6.08 -21.89
N SER A 134 -0.28 -7.05 -22.73
CA SER A 134 -0.32 -8.48 -22.41
C SER A 134 1.07 -9.06 -22.50
N VAL A 135 1.46 -9.83 -21.49
CA VAL A 135 2.79 -10.41 -21.37
C VAL A 135 2.67 -11.88 -21.02
N THR A 136 3.25 -12.76 -21.82
CA THR A 136 3.36 -14.18 -21.51
C THR A 136 4.66 -14.46 -20.78
N LEU A 137 4.59 -15.15 -19.65
CA LEU A 137 5.72 -15.36 -18.71
C LEU A 137 6.27 -16.79 -18.86
N ASP A 138 7.31 -16.96 -19.66
CA ASP A 138 7.90 -18.26 -20.04
C ASP A 138 9.09 -18.69 -19.14
N THR A 139 9.50 -17.87 -18.20
CA THR A 139 10.65 -18.14 -17.32
C THR A 139 10.20 -18.16 -15.87
N GLU A 140 10.56 -19.23 -15.14
CA GLU A 140 10.24 -19.34 -13.71
C GLU A 140 11.03 -18.33 -12.88
N GLY A 141 10.41 -17.87 -11.80
CA GLY A 141 10.99 -16.94 -10.85
C GLY A 141 10.06 -15.80 -10.46
N VAL A 142 10.61 -14.82 -9.79
CA VAL A 142 9.92 -13.63 -9.29
C VAL A 142 10.17 -12.46 -10.23
N TYR A 143 9.12 -11.81 -10.64
CA TYR A 143 9.11 -10.59 -11.44
C TYR A 143 8.58 -9.44 -10.58
N VAL A 144 9.36 -8.36 -10.46
CA VAL A 144 8.88 -7.10 -9.90
C VAL A 144 8.73 -6.10 -11.03
N TYR A 145 7.59 -5.46 -11.07
CA TYR A 145 7.25 -4.46 -12.08
C TYR A 145 6.70 -3.19 -11.42
N GLN A 146 6.70 -2.10 -12.15
CA GLN A 146 6.33 -0.78 -11.66
C GLN A 146 5.45 -0.02 -12.64
N CYS A 147 4.83 1.04 -12.15
CA CYS A 147 4.30 2.12 -12.95
C CYS A 147 5.34 3.25 -12.96
N ASP A 148 5.89 3.60 -14.11
CA ASP A 148 7.00 4.54 -14.22
C ASP A 148 6.71 5.91 -13.56
N PRO A 149 5.58 6.60 -13.83
CA PRO A 149 5.32 7.89 -13.20
C PRO A 149 5.05 7.79 -11.69
N HIS A 150 4.65 6.61 -11.17
CA HIS A 150 4.24 6.46 -9.78
C HIS A 150 5.15 5.55 -8.95
N VAL A 151 6.33 5.21 -9.46
CA VAL A 151 7.28 4.35 -8.73
C VAL A 151 7.68 4.95 -7.38
N MET A 152 7.84 6.28 -7.28
CA MET A 152 8.13 6.95 -6.01
C MET A 152 7.01 6.83 -4.98
N MET A 153 5.78 6.53 -5.41
CA MET A 153 4.63 6.24 -4.54
C MET A 153 4.51 4.75 -4.23
N ALA A 154 5.52 3.95 -4.61
CA ALA A 154 5.54 2.51 -4.54
C ALA A 154 4.38 1.84 -5.31
N MET A 155 4.04 2.37 -6.49
CA MET A 155 3.15 1.68 -7.41
C MET A 155 3.92 0.57 -8.12
N ILE A 156 3.97 -0.56 -7.46
CA ILE A 156 4.69 -1.77 -7.87
C ILE A 156 3.79 -2.99 -7.76
N GLY A 157 4.14 -4.05 -8.46
CA GLY A 157 3.52 -5.35 -8.30
C GLY A 157 4.54 -6.48 -8.38
N VAL A 158 4.15 -7.67 -7.95
CA VAL A 158 5.01 -8.85 -7.88
C VAL A 158 4.28 -10.04 -8.48
N ILE A 159 4.95 -10.77 -9.37
CA ILE A 159 4.45 -12.03 -9.92
C ILE A 159 5.47 -13.12 -9.64
N GLN A 160 5.03 -14.21 -9.03
CA GLN A 160 5.80 -15.46 -8.96
C GLN A 160 5.31 -16.39 -10.06
N VAL A 161 6.23 -16.83 -10.91
CA VAL A 161 6.00 -17.85 -11.95
C VAL A 161 6.64 -19.16 -11.50
N GLY A 162 5.85 -20.21 -11.29
CA GLY A 162 6.37 -21.49 -10.79
C GLY A 162 7.18 -21.33 -9.50
N GLU A 163 8.43 -21.76 -9.51
CA GLU A 163 9.35 -21.63 -8.37
C GLU A 163 10.03 -20.26 -8.32
N ALA A 164 10.20 -19.73 -7.11
CA ALA A 164 10.79 -18.41 -6.87
C ALA A 164 12.33 -18.45 -6.90
N VAL A 165 12.92 -18.90 -8.02
CA VAL A 165 14.35 -19.24 -8.13
C VAL A 165 15.31 -18.08 -7.90
N ASN A 166 14.87 -16.83 -8.10
CA ASN A 166 15.66 -15.60 -7.94
C ASN A 166 15.19 -14.74 -6.74
N ILE A 167 14.51 -15.33 -5.76
CA ILE A 167 13.92 -14.56 -4.66
C ILE A 167 14.96 -13.80 -3.83
N ASN A 168 16.16 -14.35 -3.67
CA ASN A 168 17.21 -13.69 -2.88
C ASN A 168 17.74 -12.45 -3.61
N GLU A 169 18.02 -12.57 -4.90
CA GLU A 169 18.47 -11.47 -5.77
C GLU A 169 17.42 -10.34 -5.81
N VAL A 170 16.13 -10.71 -5.90
CA VAL A 170 15.03 -9.75 -5.86
C VAL A 170 14.95 -9.07 -4.49
N LYS A 171 15.10 -9.79 -3.39
CA LYS A 171 15.13 -9.21 -2.03
C LYS A 171 16.28 -8.23 -1.85
N ASP A 172 17.47 -8.56 -2.35
CA ASP A 172 18.65 -7.66 -2.29
C ASP A 172 18.42 -6.39 -3.13
N ALA A 173 17.93 -6.55 -4.37
CA ALA A 173 17.58 -5.42 -5.22
C ALA A 173 16.46 -4.54 -4.66
N SER A 174 15.49 -5.15 -3.96
CA SER A 174 14.38 -4.45 -3.36
C SER A 174 14.78 -3.42 -2.31
N GLN A 175 15.90 -3.62 -1.62
CA GLN A 175 16.40 -2.64 -0.63
C GLN A 175 16.83 -1.33 -1.31
N LYS A 176 17.43 -1.43 -2.50
CA LYS A 176 17.79 -0.25 -3.30
C LYS A 176 16.53 0.43 -3.86
N LEU A 177 15.60 -0.34 -4.40
CA LEU A 177 14.33 0.18 -4.91
C LEU A 177 13.54 0.88 -3.80
N LYS A 178 13.44 0.26 -2.63
CA LYS A 178 12.75 0.80 -1.44
C LYS A 178 13.28 2.18 -1.05
N SER A 179 14.57 2.42 -1.18
CA SER A 179 15.18 3.73 -0.87
C SER A 179 14.74 4.87 -1.80
N THR A 180 14.14 4.56 -2.94
CA THR A 180 13.61 5.54 -3.90
C THR A 180 12.16 5.93 -3.60
N PHE A 181 11.47 5.20 -2.76
CA PHE A 181 10.06 5.46 -2.43
C PHE A 181 9.93 6.61 -1.43
N VAL A 182 9.06 7.56 -1.71
CA VAL A 182 8.73 8.67 -0.81
C VAL A 182 7.53 8.35 0.08
N MET A 183 6.76 7.30 -0.27
CA MET A 183 5.63 6.80 0.52
C MET A 183 5.44 5.30 0.28
N ASN A 184 4.77 4.64 1.22
CA ASN A 184 4.45 3.20 1.17
C ASN A 184 5.69 2.30 0.98
N ALA A 185 6.84 2.69 1.52
CA ALA A 185 8.10 1.98 1.32
C ALA A 185 8.07 0.52 1.81
N GLU A 186 7.20 0.20 2.76
CA GLU A 186 6.98 -1.16 3.28
C GLU A 186 6.23 -2.08 2.30
N ARG A 187 5.63 -1.51 1.26
CA ARG A 187 4.79 -2.25 0.30
C ARG A 187 5.57 -3.36 -0.40
N ILE A 188 6.81 -3.10 -0.81
CA ILE A 188 7.66 -4.12 -1.45
C ILE A 188 7.92 -5.32 -0.54
N ASP A 189 8.26 -5.07 0.73
CA ASP A 189 8.50 -6.14 1.69
C ASP A 189 7.21 -6.93 1.96
N THR A 190 6.08 -6.22 2.08
CA THR A 190 4.76 -6.83 2.27
C THR A 190 4.40 -7.76 1.13
N TYR A 191 4.71 -7.38 -0.10
CA TYR A 191 4.41 -8.20 -1.29
C TYR A 191 5.35 -9.40 -1.40
N LEU A 192 6.66 -9.20 -1.23
CA LEU A 192 7.64 -10.29 -1.28
C LEU A 192 7.46 -11.32 -0.15
N ASN A 193 6.92 -10.91 0.99
CA ASN A 193 6.62 -11.83 2.09
C ASN A 193 5.40 -12.72 1.84
N GLN A 194 4.61 -12.47 0.80
CA GLN A 194 3.48 -13.30 0.40
C GLN A 194 3.88 -14.48 -0.50
N LEU A 195 5.11 -14.52 -1.01
CA LEU A 195 5.65 -15.57 -1.88
C LEU A 195 6.10 -16.83 -1.15
#